data_479874c78a217ba7201bbcd8325db75e
#
_entry.id   479874c78a217ba7201bbcd8325db75e
#
_cell.length_a   1.000
_cell.length_b   1.000
_cell.length_c   1.000
_cell.angle_alpha   90.00
_cell.angle_beta   90.00
_cell.angle_gamma   90.00
#
_symmetry.space_group_name_H-M   'P 1'
#
loop_
_entity.id
_entity.type
_entity.pdbx_description
1 polymer ?
#
loop_
_entity_poly.entity_id
_entity_poly.type
_entity_poly.pdbx_seq_one_letter_code
_entity_poly.pdbx_strand_id
1 'polypeptide(L)'
;MPTTPTEFDKAVAALESQVQKIGGFVESSNVTGDTQYNADGTTSIVNRWAYYTVRIPCEQFEAFLHETEGFGNVISTSRDAQNVTSAYTDYEARLSSLNTQEERLLDMLSKSEDVETLIALEQRLSDVRYEIESIERSLRNYDMQIRYSTVELDLREVEVYTPTVPVRRTFGQKLSDSLSDGWTGCPRWFCWP
;
A
#
# COMPACT_ATOMS: atom_id res chain seq x y z
N MET A 1 26.55 -0.59 -12.54
CA MET A 1 25.85 -0.88 -13.81
C MET A 1 24.37 -0.64 -13.56
N PRO A 2 23.64 0.08 -14.41
CA PRO A 2 22.20 0.22 -14.22
C PRO A 2 21.54 -1.16 -14.42
N THR A 3 20.98 -1.69 -13.35
CA THR A 3 20.20 -2.93 -13.37
C THR A 3 18.92 -2.66 -14.18
N THR A 4 18.61 -3.50 -15.15
CA THR A 4 17.32 -3.41 -15.87
C THR A 4 16.19 -3.49 -14.87
N PRO A 5 15.22 -2.54 -14.89
CA PRO A 5 14.11 -2.59 -13.95
C PRO A 5 13.34 -3.89 -14.14
N THR A 6 13.07 -4.58 -13.04
CA THR A 6 12.28 -5.81 -13.05
C THR A 6 10.81 -5.48 -13.31
N GLU A 7 10.01 -6.49 -13.58
CA GLU A 7 8.54 -6.32 -13.75
C GLU A 7 7.91 -5.71 -12.49
N PHE A 8 8.43 -6.03 -11.32
CA PHE A 8 8.00 -5.43 -10.05
C PHE A 8 8.27 -3.92 -10.02
N ASP A 9 9.46 -3.46 -10.40
CA ASP A 9 9.79 -2.03 -10.44
C ASP A 9 8.91 -1.27 -11.44
N LYS A 10 8.60 -1.90 -12.58
CA LYS A 10 7.70 -1.33 -13.57
C LYS A 10 6.27 -1.19 -13.03
N ALA A 11 5.78 -2.20 -12.33
CA ALA A 11 4.45 -2.17 -11.71
C ALA A 11 4.35 -1.08 -10.64
N VAL A 12 5.36 -0.94 -9.78
CA VAL A 12 5.46 0.12 -8.78
C VAL A 12 5.48 1.50 -9.44
N ALA A 13 6.33 1.71 -10.43
CA ALA A 13 6.42 2.99 -11.13
C ALA A 13 5.12 3.33 -11.90
N ALA A 14 4.46 2.33 -12.48
CA ALA A 14 3.19 2.50 -13.16
C ALA A 14 2.08 2.88 -12.15
N LEU A 15 2.03 2.24 -10.98
CA LEU A 15 1.10 2.58 -9.90
C LEU A 15 1.28 4.04 -9.46
N GLU A 16 2.51 4.46 -9.14
CA GLU A 16 2.79 5.83 -8.71
C GLU A 16 2.41 6.86 -9.79
N SER A 17 2.76 6.57 -11.05
CA SER A 17 2.38 7.43 -12.18
C SER A 17 0.85 7.54 -12.33
N GLN A 18 0.14 6.43 -12.15
CA GLN A 18 -1.31 6.40 -12.27
C GLN A 18 -1.98 7.19 -11.15
N VAL A 19 -1.55 6.99 -9.90
CA VAL A 19 -2.03 7.77 -8.74
C VAL A 19 -1.89 9.28 -9.00
N GLN A 20 -0.74 9.72 -9.52
CA GLN A 20 -0.51 11.13 -9.83
C GLN A 20 -1.42 11.64 -10.97
N LYS A 21 -1.64 10.86 -12.03
CA LYS A 21 -2.48 11.24 -13.17
C LYS A 21 -3.92 11.53 -12.78
N ILE A 22 -4.47 10.75 -11.85
CA ILE A 22 -5.85 10.92 -11.37
C ILE A 22 -5.99 11.98 -10.26
N GLY A 23 -4.90 12.69 -9.93
CA GLY A 23 -4.91 13.70 -8.88
C GLY A 23 -4.87 13.14 -7.46
N GLY A 24 -4.51 11.87 -7.32
CA GLY A 24 -4.23 11.23 -6.04
C GLY A 24 -2.80 11.49 -5.57
N PHE A 25 -2.48 10.98 -4.38
CA PHE A 25 -1.13 11.03 -3.84
C PHE A 25 -0.84 9.81 -2.96
N VAL A 26 0.45 9.49 -2.84
CA VAL A 26 0.94 8.44 -1.95
C VAL A 26 1.11 9.03 -0.55
N GLU A 27 0.37 8.51 0.41
CA GLU A 27 0.47 8.90 1.83
C GLU A 27 1.64 8.20 2.51
N SER A 28 1.80 6.91 2.25
CA SER A 28 2.94 6.13 2.71
C SER A 28 3.31 5.03 1.71
N SER A 29 4.59 4.71 1.65
CA SER A 29 5.09 3.57 0.89
C SER A 29 6.21 2.89 1.65
N ASN A 30 6.21 1.56 1.61
CA ASN A 30 7.29 0.75 2.16
C ASN A 30 7.59 -0.37 1.15
N VAL A 31 8.83 -0.41 0.66
CA VAL A 31 9.29 -1.44 -0.28
C VAL A 31 10.42 -2.20 0.37
N THR A 32 10.29 -3.50 0.46
CA THR A 32 11.26 -4.40 1.09
C THR A 32 11.50 -5.62 0.20
N GLY A 33 12.64 -6.27 0.36
CA GLY A 33 12.96 -7.51 -0.35
C GLY A 33 14.08 -8.26 0.37
N ASP A 34 14.20 -9.54 0.06
CA ASP A 34 15.24 -10.40 0.59
C ASP A 34 16.51 -10.28 -0.23
N THR A 35 17.66 -10.29 0.45
CA THR A 35 18.96 -10.26 -0.21
C THR A 35 19.44 -11.68 -0.45
N GLN A 36 19.65 -12.04 -1.70
CA GLN A 36 20.22 -13.32 -2.11
C GLN A 36 21.66 -13.14 -2.58
N TYR A 37 22.56 -13.97 -2.07
CA TYR A 37 23.95 -14.02 -2.52
C TYR A 37 24.08 -15.09 -3.60
N ASN A 38 24.50 -14.69 -4.78
CA ASN A 38 24.68 -15.59 -5.93
C ASN A 38 26.05 -16.27 -5.87
N ALA A 39 26.18 -17.41 -6.57
CA ALA A 39 27.42 -18.17 -6.63
C ALA A 39 28.59 -17.43 -7.31
N ASP A 40 28.29 -16.40 -8.09
CA ASP A 40 29.25 -15.52 -8.77
C ASP A 40 29.76 -14.36 -7.89
N GLY A 41 29.33 -14.31 -6.61
CA GLY A 41 29.67 -13.24 -5.67
C GLY A 41 28.83 -11.97 -5.84
N THR A 42 27.84 -11.95 -6.72
CA THR A 42 26.90 -10.84 -6.85
C THR A 42 25.75 -10.97 -5.86
N THR A 43 25.11 -9.85 -5.55
CA THR A 43 23.95 -9.79 -4.66
C THR A 43 22.73 -9.41 -5.51
N SER A 44 21.65 -10.16 -5.37
CA SER A 44 20.35 -9.82 -5.96
C SER A 44 19.29 -9.63 -4.87
N ILE A 45 18.32 -8.77 -5.13
CA ILE A 45 17.15 -8.60 -4.28
C ILE A 45 16.04 -9.45 -4.89
N VAL A 46 15.45 -10.32 -4.07
CA VAL A 46 14.39 -11.27 -4.46
C VAL A 46 13.23 -11.18 -3.50
N ASN A 47 12.10 -11.80 -3.82
CA ASN A 47 10.91 -11.84 -2.97
C ASN A 47 10.50 -10.43 -2.50
N ARG A 48 10.49 -9.47 -3.41
CA ARG A 48 10.14 -8.10 -3.05
C ARG A 48 8.66 -7.96 -2.77
N TRP A 49 8.36 -7.14 -1.81
CA TRP A 49 7.01 -6.75 -1.48
C TRP A 49 6.95 -5.27 -1.18
N ALA A 50 5.83 -4.66 -1.54
CA ALA A 50 5.59 -3.25 -1.33
C ALA A 50 4.21 -3.04 -0.73
N TYR A 51 4.16 -2.24 0.31
CA TYR A 51 2.93 -1.76 0.91
C TYR A 51 2.76 -0.28 0.61
N TYR A 52 1.63 0.06 0.03
CA TYR A 52 1.28 1.43 -0.34
C TYR A 52 -0.03 1.82 0.31
N THR A 53 -0.07 3.00 0.92
CA THR A 53 -1.30 3.69 1.27
C THR A 53 -1.44 4.90 0.34
N VAL A 54 -2.44 4.88 -0.52
CA VAL A 54 -2.68 5.94 -1.49
C VAL A 54 -4.02 6.61 -1.24
N ARG A 55 -4.09 7.91 -1.49
CA ARG A 55 -5.29 8.73 -1.42
C ARG A 55 -5.74 9.05 -2.83
N ILE A 56 -6.92 8.57 -3.19
CA ILE A 56 -7.52 8.72 -4.51
C ILE A 56 -8.76 9.60 -4.39
N PRO A 57 -8.95 10.64 -5.24
CA PRO A 57 -10.19 11.40 -5.27
C PRO A 57 -11.39 10.46 -5.42
N CYS A 58 -12.43 10.64 -4.59
CA CYS A 58 -13.59 9.73 -4.56
C CYS A 58 -14.23 9.55 -5.94
N GLU A 59 -14.24 10.59 -6.76
CA GLU A 59 -14.79 10.56 -8.12
C GLU A 59 -13.99 9.64 -9.07
N GLN A 60 -12.69 9.45 -8.79
CA GLN A 60 -11.79 8.63 -9.63
C GLN A 60 -11.55 7.22 -9.07
N PHE A 61 -12.15 6.91 -7.92
CA PHE A 61 -11.90 5.66 -7.21
C PHE A 61 -12.25 4.40 -8.04
N GLU A 62 -13.43 4.38 -8.67
CA GLU A 62 -13.84 3.23 -9.50
C GLU A 62 -12.98 3.09 -10.76
N ALA A 63 -12.62 4.21 -11.39
CA ALA A 63 -11.72 4.20 -12.54
C ALA A 63 -10.33 3.64 -12.16
N PHE A 64 -9.81 4.06 -11.01
CA PHE A 64 -8.55 3.56 -10.47
C PHE A 64 -8.59 2.05 -10.24
N LEU A 65 -9.66 1.52 -9.64
CA LEU A 65 -9.79 0.09 -9.39
C LEU A 65 -9.79 -0.74 -10.69
N HIS A 66 -10.46 -0.28 -11.72
CA HIS A 66 -10.43 -0.96 -13.03
C HIS A 66 -9.02 -0.98 -13.65
N GLU A 67 -8.24 0.08 -13.44
CA GLU A 67 -6.90 0.15 -13.99
C GLU A 67 -5.88 -0.67 -13.18
N THR A 68 -6.13 -0.94 -11.89
CA THR A 68 -5.23 -1.78 -11.08
C THR A 68 -5.12 -3.22 -11.58
N GLU A 69 -6.10 -3.72 -12.32
CA GLU A 69 -6.04 -5.02 -13.00
C GLU A 69 -4.89 -5.11 -14.02
N GLY A 70 -4.41 -3.95 -14.51
CA GLY A 70 -3.27 -3.87 -15.42
C GLY A 70 -1.89 -3.97 -14.76
N PHE A 71 -1.80 -3.82 -13.44
CA PHE A 71 -0.51 -3.85 -12.70
C PHE A 71 -0.11 -5.25 -12.24
N GLY A 72 -1.05 -6.19 -12.22
CA GLY A 72 -0.80 -7.56 -11.76
C GLY A 72 -2.08 -8.35 -11.56
N ASN A 73 -1.95 -9.54 -11.01
CA ASN A 73 -3.10 -10.38 -10.69
C ASN A 73 -3.64 -10.03 -9.29
N VAL A 74 -4.87 -9.52 -9.23
CA VAL A 74 -5.54 -9.18 -7.98
C VAL A 74 -5.97 -10.48 -7.26
N ILE A 75 -5.39 -10.75 -6.11
CA ILE A 75 -5.66 -11.96 -5.31
C ILE A 75 -6.85 -11.74 -4.36
N SER A 76 -6.95 -10.55 -3.77
CA SER A 76 -8.00 -10.23 -2.81
C SER A 76 -8.34 -8.74 -2.87
N THR A 77 -9.61 -8.43 -2.71
CA THR A 77 -10.10 -7.05 -2.59
C THR A 77 -11.10 -6.99 -1.44
N SER A 78 -10.90 -6.03 -0.52
CA SER A 78 -11.87 -5.70 0.52
C SER A 78 -12.31 -4.26 0.36
N ARG A 79 -13.58 -3.99 0.56
CA ARG A 79 -14.14 -2.63 0.51
C ARG A 79 -14.92 -2.37 1.78
N ASP A 80 -14.67 -1.23 2.39
CA ASP A 80 -15.41 -0.74 3.54
C ASP A 80 -15.92 0.68 3.27
N ALA A 81 -17.14 0.96 3.67
CA ALA A 81 -17.77 2.26 3.50
C ALA A 81 -18.33 2.74 4.84
N GLN A 82 -17.79 3.83 5.36
CA GLN A 82 -18.23 4.42 6.60
C GLN A 82 -19.05 5.68 6.34
N ASN A 83 -20.25 5.75 6.95
CA ASN A 83 -21.04 6.98 6.92
C ASN A 83 -20.56 7.94 7.99
N VAL A 84 -19.94 9.04 7.59
CA VAL A 84 -19.41 10.07 8.50
C VAL A 84 -20.31 11.29 8.66
N THR A 85 -21.47 11.33 7.98
CA THR A 85 -22.33 12.53 7.91
C THR A 85 -22.81 12.98 9.29
N SER A 86 -23.26 12.08 10.14
CA SER A 86 -23.76 12.44 11.48
C SER A 86 -22.63 12.99 12.37
N ALA A 87 -21.46 12.32 12.35
CA ALA A 87 -20.32 12.78 13.13
C ALA A 87 -19.81 14.15 12.65
N TYR A 88 -19.79 14.38 11.34
CA TYR A 88 -19.41 15.67 10.76
C TYR A 88 -20.35 16.80 11.24
N THR A 89 -21.67 16.60 11.11
CA THR A 89 -22.67 17.60 11.52
C THR A 89 -22.65 17.86 13.04
N ASP A 90 -22.39 16.82 13.85
CA ASP A 90 -22.25 16.97 15.31
C ASP A 90 -21.01 17.83 15.66
N TYR A 91 -19.89 17.63 14.99
CA TYR A 91 -18.68 18.44 15.17
C TYR A 91 -18.90 19.90 14.71
N GLU A 92 -19.59 20.15 13.60
CA GLU A 92 -19.94 21.52 13.15
C GLU A 92 -20.83 22.24 14.18
N ALA A 93 -21.85 21.55 14.68
CA ALA A 93 -22.73 22.13 15.70
C ALA A 93 -21.97 22.46 16.98
N ARG A 94 -21.07 21.56 17.43
CA ARG A 94 -20.23 21.78 18.60
C ARG A 94 -19.24 22.93 18.40
N LEU A 95 -18.61 23.02 17.23
CA LEU A 95 -17.72 24.12 16.87
C LEU A 95 -18.45 25.48 16.94
N SER A 96 -19.64 25.55 16.38
CA SER A 96 -20.48 26.75 16.43
C SER A 96 -20.82 27.18 17.87
N SER A 97 -21.15 26.19 18.74
CA SER A 97 -21.41 26.44 20.16
C SER A 97 -20.18 26.97 20.90
N LEU A 98 -19.00 26.37 20.65
CA LEU A 98 -17.74 26.78 21.27
C LEU A 98 -17.30 28.18 20.82
N ASN A 99 -17.46 28.51 19.54
CA ASN A 99 -17.17 29.86 19.02
C ASN A 99 -18.07 30.90 19.72
N THR A 100 -19.35 30.60 19.92
CA THR A 100 -20.25 31.48 20.67
C THR A 100 -19.82 31.60 22.14
N GLN A 101 -19.32 30.53 22.75
CA GLN A 101 -18.79 30.55 24.10
C GLN A 101 -17.51 31.39 24.20
N GLU A 102 -16.58 31.24 23.23
CA GLU A 102 -15.36 32.06 23.14
C GLU A 102 -15.70 33.55 23.07
N GLU A 103 -16.61 33.93 22.18
CA GLU A 103 -17.05 35.31 22.03
C GLU A 103 -17.59 35.91 23.34
N ARG A 104 -18.42 35.14 24.07
CA ARG A 104 -18.94 35.57 25.36
C ARG A 104 -17.85 35.71 26.41
N LEU A 105 -16.88 34.78 26.45
CA LEU A 105 -15.74 34.85 27.38
C LEU A 105 -14.88 36.08 27.10
N LEU A 106 -14.64 36.42 25.84
CA LEU A 106 -13.90 37.62 25.43
C LEU A 106 -14.66 38.90 25.84
N ASP A 107 -15.98 38.92 25.67
CA ASP A 107 -16.81 40.06 26.12
C ASP A 107 -16.76 40.22 27.66
N MET A 108 -16.85 39.12 28.43
CA MET A 108 -16.71 39.17 29.89
C MET A 108 -15.31 39.61 30.30
N LEU A 109 -14.27 39.14 29.64
CA LEU A 109 -12.87 39.49 29.91
C LEU A 109 -12.63 40.99 29.68
N SER A 110 -13.24 41.56 28.64
CA SER A 110 -13.15 43.02 28.34
C SER A 110 -13.82 43.89 29.38
N LYS A 111 -14.79 43.38 30.14
CA LYS A 111 -15.59 44.09 31.14
C LYS A 111 -15.16 43.85 32.59
N SER A 112 -14.26 42.89 32.80
CA SER A 112 -13.79 42.51 34.15
C SER A 112 -12.67 43.44 34.61
N GLU A 113 -12.77 43.91 35.85
CA GLU A 113 -11.73 44.72 36.51
C GLU A 113 -10.98 43.95 37.61
N ASP A 114 -11.55 42.82 38.02
CA ASP A 114 -10.99 42.00 39.09
C ASP A 114 -9.97 41.01 38.56
N VAL A 115 -8.75 40.99 39.13
CA VAL A 115 -7.60 40.17 38.66
C VAL A 115 -7.90 38.67 38.83
N GLU A 116 -8.55 38.26 39.89
CA GLU A 116 -8.87 36.83 40.13
C GLU A 116 -9.85 36.33 39.08
N THR A 117 -10.87 37.12 38.76
CA THR A 117 -11.86 36.84 37.72
C THR A 117 -11.18 36.81 36.32
N LEU A 118 -10.23 37.71 36.02
CA LEU A 118 -9.49 37.73 34.77
C LEU A 118 -8.71 36.43 34.58
N ILE A 119 -7.99 35.98 35.61
CA ILE A 119 -7.21 34.72 35.55
C ILE A 119 -8.13 33.51 35.29
N ALA A 120 -9.30 33.46 35.98
CA ALA A 120 -10.26 32.39 35.78
C ALA A 120 -10.87 32.38 34.37
N LEU A 121 -11.17 33.57 33.81
CA LEU A 121 -11.68 33.71 32.46
C LEU A 121 -10.64 33.36 31.40
N GLU A 122 -9.38 33.78 31.59
CA GLU A 122 -8.28 33.40 30.68
C GLU A 122 -8.04 31.88 30.66
N GLN A 123 -8.07 31.25 31.84
CA GLN A 123 -7.96 29.78 31.90
C GLN A 123 -9.10 29.12 31.10
N ARG A 124 -10.35 29.59 31.31
CA ARG A 124 -11.50 29.03 30.61
C ARG A 124 -11.46 29.32 29.11
N LEU A 125 -10.96 30.45 28.70
CA LEU A 125 -10.75 30.82 27.30
C LEU A 125 -9.73 29.90 26.63
N SER A 126 -8.64 29.60 27.34
CA SER A 126 -7.62 28.66 26.88
C SER A 126 -8.19 27.25 26.66
N ASP A 127 -9.02 26.76 27.61
CA ASP A 127 -9.68 25.46 27.50
C ASP A 127 -10.60 25.40 26.26
N VAL A 128 -11.42 26.43 26.06
CA VAL A 128 -12.34 26.52 24.93
C VAL A 128 -11.59 26.57 23.60
N ARG A 129 -10.51 27.32 23.51
CA ARG A 129 -9.65 27.38 22.31
C ARG A 129 -9.01 26.03 22.00
N TYR A 130 -8.54 25.33 23.00
CA TYR A 130 -8.03 23.97 22.81
C TYR A 130 -9.09 23.02 22.25
N GLU A 131 -10.34 23.10 22.75
CA GLU A 131 -11.45 22.29 22.22
C GLU A 131 -11.79 22.67 20.77
N ILE A 132 -11.82 23.98 20.43
CA ILE A 132 -12.03 24.48 19.06
C ILE A 132 -10.98 23.87 18.12
N GLU A 133 -9.69 24.02 18.44
CA GLU A 133 -8.61 23.48 17.62
C GLU A 133 -8.69 21.95 17.45
N SER A 134 -9.13 21.25 18.50
CA SER A 134 -9.31 19.79 18.44
C SER A 134 -10.44 19.40 17.49
N ILE A 135 -11.56 20.11 17.53
CA ILE A 135 -12.71 19.88 16.63
C ILE A 135 -12.36 20.25 15.20
N GLU A 136 -11.69 21.36 14.98
CA GLU A 136 -11.24 21.75 13.64
C GLU A 136 -10.29 20.73 13.01
N ARG A 137 -9.39 20.11 13.81
CA ARG A 137 -8.56 19.01 13.33
C ARG A 137 -9.39 17.81 12.93
N SER A 138 -10.43 17.48 13.72
CA SER A 138 -11.34 16.39 13.41
C SER A 138 -12.12 16.65 12.11
N LEU A 139 -12.64 17.84 11.93
CA LEU A 139 -13.34 18.26 10.70
C LEU A 139 -12.41 18.18 9.48
N ARG A 140 -11.18 18.68 9.58
CA ARG A 140 -10.20 18.54 8.49
C ARG A 140 -9.93 17.08 8.12
N ASN A 141 -9.88 16.17 9.10
CA ASN A 141 -9.73 14.74 8.84
C ASN A 141 -10.95 14.16 8.12
N TYR A 142 -12.16 14.54 8.50
CA TYR A 142 -13.38 14.14 7.78
C TYR A 142 -13.44 14.72 6.37
N ASP A 143 -13.03 15.98 6.17
CA ASP A 143 -12.94 16.58 4.85
C ASP A 143 -12.01 15.78 3.92
N MET A 144 -10.88 15.31 4.46
CA MET A 144 -9.98 14.43 3.72
C MET A 144 -10.63 13.08 3.38
N GLN A 145 -11.38 12.48 4.32
CA GLN A 145 -12.08 11.21 4.08
C GLN A 145 -13.23 11.35 3.07
N ILE A 146 -13.90 12.50 3.05
CA ILE A 146 -14.98 12.79 2.09
C ILE A 146 -14.42 13.02 0.68
N ARG A 147 -13.28 13.70 0.57
CA ARG A 147 -12.65 14.03 -0.72
C ARG A 147 -11.85 12.88 -1.32
N TYR A 148 -11.20 12.08 -0.47
CA TYR A 148 -10.27 11.04 -0.89
C TYR A 148 -10.64 9.69 -0.28
N SER A 149 -10.74 8.69 -1.12
CA SER A 149 -10.76 7.29 -0.70
C SER A 149 -9.35 6.82 -0.36
N THR A 150 -9.22 6.06 0.71
CA THR A 150 -7.95 5.43 1.09
C THR A 150 -7.89 4.06 0.42
N VAL A 151 -6.81 3.80 -0.29
CA VAL A 151 -6.54 2.49 -0.90
C VAL A 151 -5.23 1.96 -0.32
N GLU A 152 -5.32 0.80 0.30
CA GLU A 152 -4.17 0.05 0.79
C GLU A 152 -3.85 -1.05 -0.21
N LEU A 153 -2.61 -1.07 -0.69
CA LEU A 153 -2.14 -1.98 -1.71
C LEU A 153 -0.97 -2.79 -1.17
N ASP A 154 -1.09 -4.11 -1.21
CA ASP A 154 -0.02 -5.07 -0.92
C ASP A 154 0.42 -5.72 -2.24
N LEU A 155 1.56 -5.29 -2.77
CA LEU A 155 2.15 -5.84 -3.99
C LEU A 155 3.23 -6.84 -3.59
N ARG A 156 3.20 -8.01 -4.20
CA ARG A 156 4.21 -9.05 -3.98
C ARG A 156 4.81 -9.48 -5.30
N GLU A 157 6.13 -9.52 -5.33
CA GLU A 157 6.86 -10.12 -6.44
C GLU A 157 6.62 -11.63 -6.42
N VAL A 158 6.14 -12.16 -7.53
CA VAL A 158 5.96 -13.60 -7.70
C VAL A 158 7.03 -14.07 -8.67
N GLU A 159 7.89 -14.98 -8.25
CA GLU A 159 8.74 -15.69 -9.20
C GLU A 159 7.83 -16.40 -10.22
N VAL A 160 8.00 -16.08 -11.49
CA VAL A 160 7.35 -16.84 -12.56
C VAL A 160 7.96 -18.23 -12.52
N TYR A 161 7.32 -19.12 -11.80
CA TYR A 161 7.66 -20.53 -11.87
C TYR A 161 7.35 -20.99 -13.31
N THR A 162 8.36 -20.95 -14.15
CA THR A 162 8.33 -21.69 -15.41
C THR A 162 8.36 -23.17 -15.01
N PRO A 163 7.24 -23.90 -15.07
CA PRO A 163 7.27 -25.31 -14.81
C PRO A 163 8.25 -25.91 -15.82
N THR A 164 9.38 -26.38 -15.38
CA THR A 164 10.20 -27.30 -16.17
C THR A 164 9.28 -28.44 -16.51
N VAL A 165 8.68 -28.38 -17.69
CA VAL A 165 7.89 -29.49 -18.21
C VAL A 165 8.86 -30.67 -18.19
N PRO A 166 8.64 -31.70 -17.35
CA PRO A 166 9.49 -32.84 -17.40
C PRO A 166 9.38 -33.37 -18.82
N VAL A 167 10.50 -33.27 -19.55
CA VAL A 167 10.57 -33.84 -20.90
C VAL A 167 10.17 -35.31 -20.72
N ARG A 168 8.92 -35.65 -21.00
CA ARG A 168 8.47 -37.03 -21.06
C ARG A 168 9.26 -37.66 -22.18
N ARG A 169 10.40 -38.22 -21.83
CA ARG A 169 11.15 -39.06 -22.76
C ARG A 169 10.18 -40.15 -23.23
N THR A 170 9.87 -40.11 -24.48
CA THR A 170 8.98 -41.07 -25.13
C THR A 170 9.58 -42.45 -24.94
N PHE A 171 8.77 -43.49 -24.75
CA PHE A 171 9.21 -44.87 -24.52
C PHE A 171 10.25 -45.33 -25.54
N GLY A 172 10.18 -44.80 -26.79
CA GLY A 172 11.16 -45.02 -27.84
C GLY A 172 12.57 -44.47 -27.56
N GLN A 173 12.67 -43.31 -26.86
CA GLN A 173 13.96 -42.72 -26.50
C GLN A 173 14.60 -43.50 -25.32
N LYS A 174 13.81 -44.04 -24.38
CA LYS A 174 14.32 -44.91 -23.34
C LYS A 174 14.82 -46.25 -23.87
N LEU A 175 14.22 -46.77 -24.95
CA LEU A 175 14.65 -48.02 -25.61
C LEU A 175 15.93 -47.79 -26.42
N SER A 176 16.12 -46.68 -27.08
CA SER A 176 17.34 -46.38 -27.82
C SER A 176 18.56 -46.20 -26.91
N ASP A 177 18.37 -45.53 -25.75
CA ASP A 177 19.43 -45.32 -24.76
C ASP A 177 19.86 -46.67 -24.10
N SER A 178 18.90 -47.57 -23.83
CA SER A 178 19.22 -48.89 -23.24
C SER A 178 19.83 -49.87 -24.25
N LEU A 179 19.57 -49.71 -25.54
CA LEU A 179 20.20 -50.54 -26.59
C LEU A 179 21.61 -50.06 -26.94
N SER A 180 21.90 -48.75 -26.81
CA SER A 180 23.25 -48.20 -27.03
C SER A 180 24.20 -48.56 -25.90
N ASP A 181 23.74 -48.60 -24.65
CA ASP A 181 24.55 -49.01 -23.50
C ASP A 181 24.80 -50.54 -23.43
N GLY A 182 23.91 -51.33 -24.03
CA GLY A 182 24.04 -52.81 -24.04
C GLY A 182 25.10 -53.37 -24.99
N TRP A 183 25.58 -52.59 -25.96
CA TRP A 183 26.53 -53.10 -26.98
C TRP A 183 27.99 -52.80 -26.68
N THR A 184 28.32 -51.97 -25.72
CA THR A 184 29.70 -51.70 -25.32
C THR A 184 30.26 -52.62 -24.25
N GLY A 185 29.45 -53.60 -23.76
CA GLY A 185 29.78 -54.48 -22.67
C GLY A 185 29.84 -55.99 -23.02
N CYS A 186 30.23 -56.39 -24.23
CA CYS A 186 30.47 -57.79 -24.54
C CYS A 186 31.87 -58.22 -24.05
N PRO A 187 32.00 -58.98 -22.92
CA PRO A 187 33.30 -59.49 -22.51
C PRO A 187 33.77 -60.52 -23.52
N ARG A 188 34.96 -60.36 -24.03
CA ARG A 188 35.75 -61.16 -24.94
C ARG A 188 36.16 -62.53 -24.39
N TRP A 189 35.19 -63.37 -24.02
CA TRP A 189 35.45 -64.64 -23.37
C TRP A 189 34.75 -65.84 -24.01
N PHE A 190 34.45 -65.81 -25.28
CA PHE A 190 34.00 -67.03 -26.00
C PHE A 190 34.70 -67.14 -27.37
N CYS A 191 35.94 -67.54 -27.38
CA CYS A 191 36.59 -68.28 -28.50
C CYS A 191 37.31 -69.49 -27.89
N TRP A 192 36.75 -70.64 -28.05
CA TRP A 192 37.42 -71.96 -27.96
C TRP A 192 37.37 -72.59 -29.33
N PRO A 193 38.46 -73.41 -29.65
CA PRO A 193 38.92 -73.77 -30.95
C PRO A 193 38.00 -74.66 -31.72
#